data_cb68085682f313368125a74b51d55466
#
_entry.id   cb68085682f313368125a74b51d55466
#
_cell.length_a   1.000
_cell.length_b   1.000
_cell.length_c   1.000
_cell.angle_alpha   90.00
_cell.angle_beta   90.00
_cell.angle_gamma   90.00
#
_symmetry.space_group_name_H-M   'P 1'
#
loop_
_entity.id
_entity.type
_entity.pdbx_description
1 polymer ?
#
loop_
_entity_poly.entity_id
_entity_poly.type
_entity_poly.pdbx_seq_one_letter_code
_entity_poly.pdbx_strand_id
1 'polypeptide(L)'
;MNEDIEEYIRFLTIERGLSKNTIESYKRDIRQYLVFIEQIKVTEWNQIDRYTVLSFLQDLKEKEKSAGTIIRMISCLRQFHQFLKQEKLAQSDPMLHIDTPKKAQKLPKVLSIKEVERLIENPNTGETLGLRDRAMLEVMYATGLRVSELTELKLDDLHLSLGLIQTIGKGDKERIIPLGDLAITWIEKYLRYSRTKLEKEGQRSPYLFLNHHGRKLTRQGVWKNLKIIVKKAGIVKEVTPHTLRHSFATHLLENGADLRVVQELLGHSDISTTQIYTHITKQRMSSVYKTYHPRA
;
A
#
# COMPACT_ATOMS: atom_id res chain seq x y z
N MET A 1 12.84 -29.39 -10.77
CA MET A 1 11.83 -28.28 -10.79
C MET A 1 11.73 -27.55 -9.45
N ASN A 2 11.61 -28.22 -8.29
CA ASN A 2 11.53 -27.48 -7.02
C ASN A 2 12.84 -26.73 -6.68
N GLU A 3 13.99 -27.31 -6.93
CA GLU A 3 15.29 -26.67 -6.74
C GLU A 3 15.45 -25.43 -7.61
N ASP A 4 15.04 -25.49 -8.86
CA ASP A 4 15.11 -24.38 -9.81
C ASP A 4 14.22 -23.20 -9.36
N ILE A 5 13.08 -23.48 -8.71
CA ILE A 5 12.21 -22.46 -8.11
C ILE A 5 12.93 -21.77 -6.94
N GLU A 6 13.60 -22.53 -6.07
CA GLU A 6 14.35 -21.95 -4.96
C GLU A 6 15.55 -21.13 -5.46
N GLU A 7 16.19 -21.55 -6.56
CA GLU A 7 17.24 -20.79 -7.24
C GLU A 7 16.70 -19.49 -7.84
N TYR A 8 15.55 -19.55 -8.52
CA TYR A 8 14.87 -18.34 -9.00
C TYR A 8 14.52 -17.38 -7.87
N ILE A 9 14.05 -17.87 -6.73
CA ILE A 9 13.76 -17.03 -5.57
C ILE A 9 15.03 -16.36 -5.02
N ARG A 10 16.17 -17.08 -5.01
CA ARG A 10 17.47 -16.51 -4.67
C ARG A 10 17.88 -15.41 -5.65
N PHE A 11 17.78 -15.67 -6.95
CA PHE A 11 18.02 -14.70 -8.01
C PHE A 11 17.19 -13.42 -7.81
N LEU A 12 15.88 -13.54 -7.58
CA LEU A 12 15.00 -12.39 -7.32
C LEU A 12 15.41 -11.59 -6.07
N THR A 13 15.91 -12.29 -5.06
CA THR A 13 16.30 -11.67 -3.78
C THR A 13 17.64 -10.95 -3.89
N ILE A 14 18.65 -11.61 -4.44
CA ILE A 14 20.05 -11.16 -4.42
C ILE A 14 20.35 -10.27 -5.63
N GLU A 15 20.04 -10.73 -6.83
CA GLU A 15 20.44 -10.01 -8.04
C GLU A 15 19.44 -8.94 -8.45
N ARG A 16 18.11 -9.20 -8.28
CA ARG A 16 17.07 -8.23 -8.63
C ARG A 16 16.69 -7.30 -7.50
N GLY A 17 17.10 -7.57 -6.27
CA GLY A 17 16.82 -6.73 -5.10
C GLY A 17 15.33 -6.47 -4.86
N LEU A 18 14.45 -7.43 -5.19
CA LEU A 18 13.02 -7.24 -5.09
C LEU A 18 12.57 -7.21 -3.62
N SER A 19 11.51 -6.44 -3.34
CA SER A 19 10.95 -6.38 -2.00
C SER A 19 10.42 -7.74 -1.53
N LYS A 20 10.53 -8.03 -0.23
CA LYS A 20 10.01 -9.26 0.40
C LYS A 20 8.57 -9.58 -0.01
N ASN A 21 7.70 -8.57 -0.06
CA ASN A 21 6.30 -8.75 -0.46
C ASN A 21 6.14 -9.18 -1.93
N THR A 22 7.00 -8.67 -2.82
CA THR A 22 7.02 -9.07 -4.24
C THR A 22 7.48 -10.51 -4.37
N ILE A 23 8.56 -10.87 -3.69
CA ILE A 23 9.11 -12.24 -3.67
C ILE A 23 8.07 -13.23 -3.16
N GLU A 24 7.41 -12.95 -2.03
CA GLU A 24 6.36 -13.80 -1.47
C GLU A 24 5.15 -13.93 -2.40
N SER A 25 4.83 -12.89 -3.17
CA SER A 25 3.77 -12.94 -4.15
C SER A 25 4.15 -13.82 -5.34
N TYR A 26 5.37 -13.69 -5.85
CA TYR A 26 5.89 -14.51 -6.94
C TYR A 26 6.04 -15.98 -6.52
N LYS A 27 6.53 -16.22 -5.30
CA LYS A 27 6.62 -17.57 -4.73
C LYS A 27 5.26 -18.29 -4.69
N ARG A 28 4.20 -17.59 -4.29
CA ARG A 28 2.83 -18.13 -4.32
C ARG A 28 2.32 -18.39 -5.74
N ASP A 29 2.62 -17.47 -6.65
CA ASP A 29 2.20 -17.58 -8.05
C ASP A 29 2.85 -18.79 -8.73
N ILE A 30 4.16 -18.96 -8.57
CA ILE A 30 4.91 -20.07 -9.14
C ILE A 30 4.47 -21.40 -8.50
N ARG A 31 4.24 -21.45 -7.20
CA ARG A 31 3.68 -22.65 -6.56
C ARG A 31 2.33 -23.06 -7.13
N GLN A 32 1.45 -22.07 -7.37
CA GLN A 32 0.16 -22.35 -7.99
C GLN A 32 0.31 -22.89 -9.42
N TYR A 33 1.29 -22.35 -10.17
CA TYR A 33 1.63 -22.85 -11.50
C TYR A 33 2.21 -24.27 -11.44
N LEU A 34 3.13 -24.53 -10.51
CA LEU A 34 3.72 -25.86 -10.31
C LEU A 34 2.66 -26.92 -10.03
N VAL A 35 1.72 -26.63 -9.13
CA VAL A 35 0.60 -27.54 -8.83
C VAL A 35 -0.21 -27.87 -10.10
N PHE A 36 -0.45 -26.88 -10.95
CA PHE A 36 -1.18 -27.12 -12.21
C PHE A 36 -0.38 -28.03 -13.17
N ILE A 37 0.91 -27.77 -13.38
CA ILE A 37 1.73 -28.59 -14.29
C ILE A 37 1.94 -30.01 -13.75
N GLU A 38 2.01 -30.22 -12.45
CA GLU A 38 2.03 -31.55 -11.83
C GLU A 38 0.72 -32.32 -12.09
N GLN A 39 -0.44 -31.65 -12.05
CA GLN A 39 -1.75 -32.25 -12.35
C GLN A 39 -1.85 -32.77 -13.78
N ILE A 40 -1.21 -32.09 -14.73
CA ILE A 40 -1.13 -32.52 -16.13
C ILE A 40 0.08 -33.43 -16.43
N LYS A 41 0.75 -33.92 -15.38
CA LYS A 41 1.91 -34.85 -15.42
C LYS A 41 3.12 -34.35 -16.19
N VAL A 42 3.34 -33.05 -16.21
CA VAL A 42 4.57 -32.43 -16.72
C VAL A 42 5.65 -32.54 -15.64
N THR A 43 6.80 -33.11 -15.99
CA THR A 43 7.90 -33.39 -15.08
C THR A 43 9.15 -32.58 -15.36
N GLU A 44 9.25 -31.96 -16.54
CA GLU A 44 10.41 -31.20 -16.99
C GLU A 44 10.00 -29.86 -17.61
N TRP A 45 10.80 -28.81 -17.44
CA TRP A 45 10.55 -27.48 -18.00
C TRP A 45 10.48 -27.46 -19.52
N ASN A 46 11.23 -28.34 -20.20
CA ASN A 46 11.22 -28.48 -21.66
C ASN A 46 9.89 -29.00 -22.24
N GLN A 47 9.08 -29.64 -21.42
CA GLN A 47 7.74 -30.13 -21.83
C GLN A 47 6.69 -29.03 -21.83
N ILE A 48 7.01 -27.88 -21.26
CA ILE A 48 6.10 -26.75 -21.15
C ILE A 48 6.18 -25.93 -22.43
N ASP A 49 5.09 -25.91 -23.15
CA ASP A 49 4.88 -25.11 -24.35
C ASP A 49 3.90 -23.95 -24.10
N ARG A 50 3.66 -23.17 -25.14
CA ARG A 50 2.69 -22.07 -25.09
C ARG A 50 1.28 -22.53 -24.72
N TYR A 51 0.87 -23.71 -25.20
CA TYR A 51 -0.49 -24.24 -24.96
C TYR A 51 -0.66 -24.63 -23.50
N THR A 52 0.36 -25.18 -22.88
CA THR A 52 0.40 -25.49 -21.44
C THR A 52 0.15 -24.23 -20.61
N VAL A 53 0.83 -23.12 -20.94
CA VAL A 53 0.63 -21.85 -20.23
C VAL A 53 -0.76 -21.28 -20.49
N LEU A 54 -1.27 -21.33 -21.72
CA LEU A 54 -2.62 -20.88 -22.05
C LEU A 54 -3.68 -21.68 -21.29
N SER A 55 -3.52 -23.01 -21.18
CA SER A 55 -4.40 -23.87 -20.40
C SER A 55 -4.40 -23.50 -18.91
N PHE A 56 -3.24 -23.18 -18.34
CA PHE A 56 -3.15 -22.66 -16.98
C PHE A 56 -3.87 -21.31 -16.80
N LEU A 57 -3.69 -20.38 -17.74
CA LEU A 57 -4.39 -19.10 -17.69
C LEU A 57 -5.91 -19.24 -17.84
N GLN A 58 -6.36 -20.25 -18.60
CA GLN A 58 -7.76 -20.59 -18.72
C GLN A 58 -8.30 -21.19 -17.40
N ASP A 59 -7.57 -22.08 -16.75
CA ASP A 59 -7.90 -22.63 -15.41
C ASP A 59 -8.06 -21.50 -14.37
N LEU A 60 -7.19 -20.48 -14.42
CA LEU A 60 -7.33 -19.31 -13.55
C LEU A 60 -8.61 -18.52 -13.81
N LYS A 61 -9.05 -18.41 -15.06
CA LYS A 61 -10.31 -17.75 -15.42
C LYS A 61 -11.52 -18.56 -14.96
N GLU A 62 -11.50 -19.87 -15.13
CA GLU A 62 -12.55 -20.78 -14.67
C GLU A 62 -12.68 -20.75 -13.13
N LYS A 63 -11.56 -20.58 -12.42
CA LYS A 63 -11.53 -20.34 -10.98
C LYS A 63 -11.87 -18.88 -10.58
N GLU A 64 -12.44 -18.09 -11.48
CA GLU A 64 -12.90 -16.72 -11.27
C GLU A 64 -11.83 -15.77 -10.70
N LYS A 65 -10.54 -15.99 -11.01
CA LYS A 65 -9.48 -15.09 -10.59
C LYS A 65 -9.62 -13.72 -11.26
N SER A 66 -9.39 -12.66 -10.50
CA SER A 66 -9.50 -11.29 -11.02
C SER A 66 -8.52 -11.05 -12.18
N ALA A 67 -8.91 -10.17 -13.13
CA ALA A 67 -8.02 -9.76 -14.22
C ALA A 67 -6.65 -9.24 -13.72
N GLY A 68 -6.63 -8.50 -12.60
CA GLY A 68 -5.39 -8.05 -11.99
C GLY A 68 -4.49 -9.18 -11.50
N THR A 69 -5.08 -10.25 -10.97
CA THR A 69 -4.35 -11.46 -10.55
C THR A 69 -3.75 -12.17 -11.77
N ILE A 70 -4.51 -12.31 -12.85
CA ILE A 70 -4.05 -12.95 -14.09
C ILE A 70 -2.91 -12.15 -14.73
N ILE A 71 -3.03 -10.81 -14.81
CA ILE A 71 -1.98 -9.94 -15.34
C ILE A 71 -0.69 -10.08 -14.52
N ARG A 72 -0.79 -10.11 -13.19
CA ARG A 72 0.36 -10.31 -12.31
C ARG A 72 0.99 -11.69 -12.52
N MET A 73 0.17 -12.73 -12.65
CA MET A 73 0.61 -14.10 -12.93
C MET A 73 1.40 -14.16 -14.24
N ILE A 74 0.89 -13.57 -15.33
CA ILE A 74 1.58 -13.50 -16.62
C ILE A 74 2.95 -12.82 -16.45
N SER A 75 3.01 -11.71 -15.70
CA SER A 75 4.27 -11.00 -15.46
C SER A 75 5.27 -11.85 -14.65
N CYS A 76 4.77 -12.60 -13.66
CA CYS A 76 5.59 -13.51 -12.86
C CYS A 76 6.13 -14.66 -13.72
N LEU A 77 5.26 -15.34 -14.49
CA LEU A 77 5.65 -16.47 -15.34
C LEU A 77 6.62 -16.05 -16.45
N ARG A 78 6.44 -14.85 -17.02
CA ARG A 78 7.37 -14.32 -18.04
C ARG A 78 8.78 -14.17 -17.48
N GLN A 79 8.91 -13.59 -16.29
CA GLN A 79 10.23 -13.47 -15.63
C GLN A 79 10.81 -14.83 -15.26
N PHE A 80 9.95 -15.75 -14.79
CA PHE A 80 10.39 -17.09 -14.42
C PHE A 80 10.90 -17.91 -15.62
N HIS A 81 10.12 -17.99 -16.71
CA HIS A 81 10.56 -18.73 -17.91
C HIS A 81 11.76 -18.08 -18.61
N GLN A 82 11.87 -16.75 -18.55
CA GLN A 82 13.08 -16.05 -19.01
C GLN A 82 14.30 -16.44 -18.19
N PHE A 83 14.17 -16.54 -16.85
CA PHE A 83 15.24 -17.04 -15.99
C PHE A 83 15.61 -18.48 -16.33
N LEU A 84 14.64 -19.40 -16.44
CA LEU A 84 14.92 -20.81 -16.81
C LEU A 84 15.70 -20.90 -18.12
N LYS A 85 15.38 -20.08 -19.12
CA LYS A 85 16.09 -20.04 -20.38
C LYS A 85 17.50 -19.46 -20.23
N GLN A 86 17.71 -18.43 -19.45
CA GLN A 86 19.01 -17.81 -19.20
C GLN A 86 19.96 -18.76 -18.48
N GLU A 87 19.45 -19.49 -17.49
CA GLU A 87 20.21 -20.52 -16.76
C GLU A 87 20.32 -21.87 -17.50
N LYS A 88 19.84 -21.93 -18.75
CA LYS A 88 19.84 -23.14 -19.59
C LYS A 88 19.09 -24.34 -18.99
N LEU A 89 18.16 -24.08 -18.06
CA LEU A 89 17.24 -25.06 -17.48
C LEU A 89 16.08 -25.41 -18.42
N ALA A 90 15.82 -24.52 -19.39
CA ALA A 90 14.86 -24.74 -20.49
C ALA A 90 15.45 -24.26 -21.82
N GLN A 91 15.10 -24.95 -22.90
CA GLN A 91 15.59 -24.61 -24.26
C GLN A 91 14.76 -23.48 -24.89
N SER A 92 13.47 -23.37 -24.57
CA SER A 92 12.55 -22.40 -25.13
C SER A 92 11.83 -21.60 -24.05
N ASP A 93 11.32 -20.43 -24.41
CA ASP A 93 10.47 -19.60 -23.54
C ASP A 93 9.01 -19.67 -24.03
N PRO A 94 8.12 -20.39 -23.33
CA PRO A 94 6.74 -20.53 -23.70
C PRO A 94 5.92 -19.22 -23.58
N MET A 95 6.48 -18.21 -22.91
CA MET A 95 5.84 -16.91 -22.69
C MET A 95 6.07 -15.91 -23.83
N LEU A 96 6.92 -16.23 -24.81
CA LEU A 96 7.39 -15.27 -25.82
C LEU A 96 6.24 -14.60 -26.61
N HIS A 97 5.16 -15.33 -26.86
CA HIS A 97 4.00 -14.86 -27.64
C HIS A 97 2.70 -14.87 -26.83
N ILE A 98 2.80 -14.72 -25.50
CA ILE A 98 1.64 -14.58 -24.64
C ILE A 98 1.43 -13.11 -24.33
N ASP A 99 0.35 -12.54 -24.86
CA ASP A 99 -0.02 -11.17 -24.61
C ASP A 99 -0.56 -10.97 -23.19
N THR A 100 -0.20 -9.83 -22.61
CA THR A 100 -0.79 -9.42 -21.33
C THR A 100 -2.11 -8.69 -21.60
N PRO A 101 -3.25 -9.18 -21.06
CA PRO A 101 -4.53 -8.50 -21.23
C PRO A 101 -4.43 -7.03 -20.78
N LYS A 102 -4.99 -6.12 -21.58
CA LYS A 102 -5.09 -4.73 -21.19
C LYS A 102 -6.02 -4.63 -19.97
N LYS A 103 -5.51 -4.07 -18.89
CA LYS A 103 -6.34 -3.77 -17.72
C LYS A 103 -7.31 -2.66 -18.12
N ALA A 104 -8.62 -2.92 -18.00
CA ALA A 104 -9.60 -1.84 -18.14
C ALA A 104 -9.22 -0.70 -17.17
N GLN A 105 -8.96 0.48 -17.70
CA GLN A 105 -8.69 1.66 -16.87
C GLN A 105 -10.00 2.03 -16.15
N LYS A 106 -10.13 1.59 -14.91
CA LYS A 106 -11.15 2.16 -14.03
C LYS A 106 -10.68 3.56 -13.66
N LEU A 107 -11.48 4.57 -13.96
CA LEU A 107 -11.23 5.92 -13.47
C LEU A 107 -11.01 5.86 -11.95
N PRO A 108 -9.96 6.51 -11.45
CA PRO A 108 -9.69 6.53 -10.02
C PRO A 108 -10.92 7.09 -9.27
N LYS A 109 -11.38 6.38 -8.27
CA LYS A 109 -12.50 6.83 -7.43
C LYS A 109 -11.96 7.86 -6.45
N VAL A 110 -12.30 9.13 -6.64
CA VAL A 110 -11.99 10.24 -5.74
C VAL A 110 -13.23 10.56 -4.90
N LEU A 111 -13.04 10.79 -3.62
CA LEU A 111 -14.06 11.34 -2.75
C LEU A 111 -14.07 12.86 -2.91
N SER A 112 -15.24 13.49 -2.92
CA SER A 112 -15.33 14.93 -2.78
C SER A 112 -14.92 15.36 -1.36
N ILE A 113 -14.58 16.64 -1.18
CA ILE A 113 -14.24 17.20 0.14
C ILE A 113 -15.37 16.92 1.14
N LYS A 114 -16.64 17.12 0.76
CA LYS A 114 -17.81 16.83 1.61
C LYS A 114 -17.93 15.34 1.97
N GLU A 115 -17.60 14.43 1.05
CA GLU A 115 -17.58 12.98 1.36
C GLU A 115 -16.47 12.63 2.32
N VAL A 116 -15.29 13.25 2.18
CA VAL A 116 -14.16 13.07 3.11
C VAL A 116 -14.51 13.60 4.50
N GLU A 117 -15.07 14.79 4.61
CA GLU A 117 -15.52 15.36 5.88
C GLU A 117 -16.54 14.45 6.57
N ARG A 118 -17.57 14.03 5.85
CA ARG A 118 -18.59 13.10 6.37
C ARG A 118 -18.00 11.76 6.82
N LEU A 119 -16.98 11.24 6.09
CA LEU A 119 -16.28 10.02 6.47
C LEU A 119 -15.50 10.19 7.76
N ILE A 120 -14.72 11.27 7.84
CA ILE A 120 -13.84 11.56 8.98
C ILE A 120 -14.66 11.89 10.23
N GLU A 121 -15.81 12.54 10.10
CA GLU A 121 -16.66 12.97 11.20
C GLU A 121 -17.62 11.89 11.72
N ASN A 122 -17.77 10.80 10.99
CA ASN A 122 -18.69 9.73 11.34
C ASN A 122 -18.34 8.95 12.63
N PRO A 123 -17.05 8.66 12.97
CA PRO A 123 -16.74 7.91 14.17
C PRO A 123 -17.22 8.61 15.45
N ASN A 124 -17.89 7.86 16.34
CA ASN A 124 -18.33 8.37 17.63
C ASN A 124 -17.15 8.63 18.56
N THR A 125 -16.76 9.89 18.72
CA THR A 125 -15.58 10.31 19.52
C THR A 125 -15.78 10.17 21.03
N GLY A 126 -16.97 9.90 21.50
CA GLY A 126 -17.25 9.52 22.89
C GLY A 126 -16.78 8.11 23.23
N GLU A 127 -16.57 7.27 22.23
CA GLU A 127 -16.08 5.91 22.38
C GLU A 127 -14.58 5.82 22.16
N THR A 128 -13.89 4.97 22.94
CA THR A 128 -12.43 4.80 22.84
C THR A 128 -11.97 4.43 21.43
N LEU A 129 -12.63 3.47 20.78
CA LEU A 129 -12.27 3.08 19.41
C LEU A 129 -12.72 4.12 18.37
N GLY A 130 -13.82 4.81 18.62
CA GLY A 130 -14.28 5.88 17.73
C GLY A 130 -13.33 7.07 17.70
N LEU A 131 -12.81 7.49 18.87
CA LEU A 131 -11.80 8.55 18.94
C LEU A 131 -10.48 8.15 18.24
N ARG A 132 -10.05 6.89 18.39
CA ARG A 132 -8.93 6.34 17.61
C ARG A 132 -9.20 6.42 16.10
N ASP A 133 -10.37 5.98 15.66
CA ASP A 133 -10.73 5.92 14.24
C ASP A 133 -10.82 7.32 13.64
N ARG A 134 -11.35 8.30 14.42
CA ARG A 134 -11.32 9.72 14.02
C ARG A 134 -9.91 10.22 13.79
N ALA A 135 -9.02 10.07 14.75
CA ALA A 135 -7.62 10.48 14.64
C ALA A 135 -6.90 9.77 13.48
N MET A 136 -7.17 8.48 13.31
CA MET A 136 -6.61 7.69 12.21
C MET A 136 -7.03 8.24 10.83
N LEU A 137 -8.29 8.54 10.63
CA LEU A 137 -8.79 9.08 9.36
C LEU A 137 -8.26 10.48 9.09
N GLU A 138 -8.17 11.34 10.11
CA GLU A 138 -7.53 12.67 9.98
C GLU A 138 -6.09 12.53 9.52
N VAL A 139 -5.29 11.68 10.18
CA VAL A 139 -3.90 11.45 9.77
C VAL A 139 -3.82 10.89 8.35
N MET A 140 -4.66 9.91 7.99
CA MET A 140 -4.65 9.33 6.64
C MET A 140 -4.92 10.38 5.57
N TYR A 141 -5.87 11.26 5.80
CA TYR A 141 -6.23 12.28 4.82
C TYR A 141 -5.26 13.46 4.85
N ALA A 142 -4.79 13.88 6.03
CA ALA A 142 -3.84 14.98 6.15
C ALA A 142 -2.48 14.66 5.52
N THR A 143 -2.04 13.41 5.55
CA THR A 143 -0.67 13.03 5.16
C THR A 143 -0.58 12.23 3.87
N GLY A 144 -1.69 11.66 3.42
CA GLY A 144 -1.71 10.71 2.32
C GLY A 144 -0.82 9.47 2.56
N LEU A 145 -0.54 9.08 3.81
CA LEU A 145 0.26 7.90 4.14
C LEU A 145 -0.29 6.62 3.50
N ARG A 146 0.61 5.71 3.11
CA ARG A 146 0.20 4.34 2.79
C ARG A 146 -0.29 3.64 4.06
N VAL A 147 -1.24 2.72 3.92
CA VAL A 147 -1.75 1.98 5.09
C VAL A 147 -0.65 1.25 5.87
N SER A 148 0.40 0.78 5.20
CA SER A 148 1.57 0.19 5.86
C SER A 148 2.36 1.20 6.67
N GLU A 149 2.58 2.39 6.14
CA GLU A 149 3.26 3.48 6.85
C GLU A 149 2.45 3.93 8.08
N LEU A 150 1.13 4.09 7.92
CA LEU A 150 0.22 4.42 9.02
C LEU A 150 0.29 3.39 10.17
N THR A 151 0.29 2.10 9.84
CA THR A 151 0.30 1.05 10.87
C THR A 151 1.66 0.85 11.53
N GLU A 152 2.75 1.28 10.88
CA GLU A 152 4.11 1.27 11.44
C GLU A 152 4.47 2.55 12.18
N LEU A 153 3.64 3.61 12.09
CA LEU A 153 3.91 4.91 12.70
C LEU A 153 4.03 4.78 14.22
N LYS A 154 5.12 5.27 14.78
CA LYS A 154 5.43 5.23 16.20
C LYS A 154 5.19 6.59 16.86
N LEU A 155 5.19 6.61 18.19
CA LEU A 155 5.10 7.86 18.96
C LEU A 155 6.30 8.78 18.72
N ASP A 156 7.50 8.20 18.58
CA ASP A 156 8.73 8.93 18.34
C ASP A 156 8.79 9.57 16.94
N ASP A 157 7.96 9.10 16.00
CA ASP A 157 7.86 9.67 14.66
C ASP A 157 6.99 10.95 14.62
N LEU A 158 6.36 11.31 15.73
CA LEU A 158 5.47 12.47 15.84
C LEU A 158 6.22 13.69 16.38
N HIS A 159 6.30 14.72 15.57
CA HIS A 159 6.85 16.03 15.95
C HIS A 159 5.73 17.07 15.96
N LEU A 160 4.73 16.89 16.86
CA LEU A 160 3.48 17.67 16.87
C LEU A 160 3.72 19.17 17.09
N SER A 161 4.69 19.54 17.92
CA SER A 161 5.08 20.94 18.12
C SER A 161 5.63 21.62 16.85
N LEU A 162 6.16 20.82 15.92
CA LEU A 162 6.65 21.30 14.62
C LEU A 162 5.62 21.10 13.51
N GLY A 163 4.47 20.48 13.79
CA GLY A 163 3.47 20.13 12.80
C GLY A 163 3.96 19.12 11.75
N LEU A 164 4.73 18.11 12.17
CA LEU A 164 5.37 17.17 11.26
C LEU A 164 5.22 15.71 11.72
N ILE A 165 5.19 14.81 10.76
CA ILE A 165 5.39 13.36 10.97
C ILE A 165 6.61 12.92 10.16
N GLN A 166 7.46 12.10 10.78
CA GLN A 166 8.52 11.36 10.10
C GLN A 166 8.04 9.96 9.78
N THR A 167 8.33 9.45 8.57
CA THR A 167 7.95 8.08 8.18
C THR A 167 9.01 7.47 7.29
N ILE A 168 9.11 6.14 7.33
CA ILE A 168 10.00 5.37 6.47
C ILE A 168 9.18 4.80 5.30
N GLY A 169 9.52 5.19 4.09
CA GLY A 169 8.89 4.75 2.86
C GLY A 169 9.49 3.47 2.27
N LYS A 170 9.12 3.17 1.02
CA LYS A 170 9.69 2.04 0.27
C LYS A 170 11.20 2.23 0.06
N GLY A 171 12.00 1.20 0.37
CA GLY A 171 13.47 1.23 0.25
C GLY A 171 14.15 1.99 1.39
N ASP A 172 13.56 1.97 2.59
CA ASP A 172 14.06 2.58 3.84
C ASP A 172 14.37 4.08 3.72
N LYS A 173 13.72 4.76 2.77
CA LYS A 173 13.84 6.21 2.62
C LYS A 173 12.95 6.92 3.62
N GLU A 174 13.56 7.70 4.50
CA GLU A 174 12.86 8.58 5.41
C GLU A 174 12.25 9.75 4.66
N ARG A 175 11.05 10.15 5.07
CA ARG A 175 10.42 11.39 4.64
C ARG A 175 9.68 12.06 5.76
N ILE A 176 9.62 13.38 5.68
CA ILE A 176 8.89 14.24 6.61
C ILE A 176 7.65 14.75 5.90
N ILE A 177 6.51 14.65 6.57
CA ILE A 177 5.21 15.06 6.02
C ILE A 177 4.61 16.10 6.97
N PRO A 178 4.16 17.27 6.45
CA PRO A 178 3.43 18.25 7.23
C PRO A 178 2.12 17.68 7.78
N LEU A 179 1.75 18.12 8.99
CA LEU A 179 0.45 17.90 9.61
C LEU A 179 -0.30 19.21 9.72
N GLY A 180 -1.60 19.20 9.36
CA GLY A 180 -2.50 20.30 9.66
C GLY A 180 -2.94 20.31 11.11
N ASP A 181 -3.37 21.47 11.58
CA ASP A 181 -3.78 21.71 12.96
C ASP A 181 -4.93 20.81 13.42
N LEU A 182 -5.86 20.48 12.52
CA LEU A 182 -6.96 19.53 12.82
C LEU A 182 -6.42 18.12 13.10
N ALA A 183 -5.46 17.64 12.31
CA ALA A 183 -4.87 16.31 12.53
C ALA A 183 -4.09 16.27 13.85
N ILE A 184 -3.33 17.32 14.18
CA ILE A 184 -2.63 17.47 15.46
C ILE A 184 -3.62 17.40 16.61
N THR A 185 -4.67 18.19 16.57
CA THR A 185 -5.73 18.22 17.60
C THR A 185 -6.32 16.84 17.85
N TRP A 186 -6.62 16.07 16.80
CA TRP A 186 -7.22 14.76 16.95
C TRP A 186 -6.21 13.70 17.40
N ILE A 187 -4.94 13.81 17.02
CA ILE A 187 -3.86 12.98 17.56
C ILE A 187 -3.73 13.20 19.06
N GLU A 188 -3.65 14.45 19.52
CA GLU A 188 -3.52 14.80 20.94
C GLU A 188 -4.70 14.30 21.77
N LYS A 189 -5.93 14.49 21.27
CA LYS A 189 -7.14 13.93 21.93
C LYS A 189 -7.07 12.40 22.02
N TYR A 190 -6.67 11.74 20.94
CA TYR A 190 -6.51 10.28 20.93
C TYR A 190 -5.46 9.83 21.92
N LEU A 191 -4.28 10.43 21.93
CA LEU A 191 -3.19 10.09 22.85
C LEU A 191 -3.63 10.25 24.30
N ARG A 192 -4.34 11.33 24.61
CA ARG A 192 -4.73 11.67 25.99
C ARG A 192 -5.92 10.84 26.50
N TYR A 193 -6.96 10.63 25.70
CA TYR A 193 -8.25 10.12 26.18
C TYR A 193 -8.60 8.71 25.73
N SER A 194 -7.93 8.19 24.69
CA SER A 194 -8.26 6.89 24.14
C SER A 194 -7.09 5.92 24.20
N ARG A 195 -5.91 6.33 23.72
CA ARG A 195 -4.76 5.45 23.62
C ARG A 195 -4.33 4.90 24.97
N THR A 196 -4.36 5.70 26.02
CA THR A 196 -4.09 5.29 27.41
C THR A 196 -5.03 4.20 27.90
N LYS A 197 -6.30 4.20 27.45
CA LYS A 197 -7.27 3.16 27.79
C LYS A 197 -7.09 1.88 26.96
N LEU A 198 -6.47 1.99 25.79
CA LEU A 198 -6.17 0.83 24.93
C LEU A 198 -4.88 0.12 25.34
N GLU A 199 -3.92 0.83 25.93
CA GLU A 199 -2.71 0.22 26.48
C GLU A 199 -3.06 -0.67 27.68
N LYS A 200 -2.50 -1.87 27.67
CA LYS A 200 -2.63 -2.77 28.82
C LYS A 200 -1.54 -2.46 29.84
N GLU A 201 -1.88 -2.60 31.10
CA GLU A 201 -0.91 -2.49 32.20
C GLU A 201 0.33 -3.37 31.93
N GLY A 202 1.51 -2.76 32.04
CA GLY A 202 2.79 -3.44 31.81
C GLY A 202 3.19 -3.66 30.34
N GLN A 203 2.38 -3.29 29.35
CA GLN A 203 2.67 -3.44 27.92
C GLN A 203 2.59 -2.10 27.18
N ARG A 204 3.62 -1.27 27.29
CA ARG A 204 3.71 -0.05 26.48
C ARG A 204 4.02 -0.40 25.02
N SER A 205 3.17 0.06 24.12
CA SER A 205 3.38 -0.11 22.68
C SER A 205 4.04 1.14 22.09
N PRO A 206 5.10 1.04 21.27
CA PRO A 206 5.67 2.20 20.61
C PRO A 206 4.79 2.74 19.49
N TYR A 207 3.86 1.97 18.97
CA TYR A 207 3.04 2.34 17.82
C TYR A 207 1.95 3.34 18.18
N LEU A 208 1.69 4.28 17.25
CA LEU A 208 0.66 5.30 17.44
C LEU A 208 -0.73 4.69 17.56
N PHE A 209 -1.18 3.94 16.55
CA PHE A 209 -2.54 3.40 16.51
C PHE A 209 -2.62 1.97 17.03
N LEU A 210 -3.43 1.79 18.07
CA LEU A 210 -3.63 0.50 18.74
C LEU A 210 -4.99 -0.11 18.41
N ASN A 211 -5.04 -1.43 18.40
CA ASN A 211 -6.30 -2.18 18.36
C ASN A 211 -6.88 -2.32 19.79
N HIS A 212 -8.06 -2.94 19.91
CA HIS A 212 -8.75 -3.17 21.18
C HIS A 212 -8.00 -4.10 22.16
N HIS A 213 -6.93 -4.77 21.70
CA HIS A 213 -6.05 -5.58 22.55
C HIS A 213 -4.79 -4.83 23.00
N GLY A 214 -4.65 -3.54 22.72
CA GLY A 214 -3.47 -2.74 23.04
C GLY A 214 -2.27 -3.03 22.13
N ARG A 215 -2.45 -3.78 21.05
CA ARG A 215 -1.40 -4.12 20.08
C ARG A 215 -1.49 -3.22 18.86
N LYS A 216 -0.42 -3.14 18.09
CA LYS A 216 -0.36 -2.45 16.81
C LYS A 216 -1.58 -2.76 15.93
N LEU A 217 -2.21 -1.73 15.38
CA LEU A 217 -3.29 -1.90 14.42
C LEU A 217 -2.74 -2.50 13.12
N THR A 218 -3.39 -3.56 12.62
CA THR A 218 -2.97 -4.22 11.39
C THR A 218 -3.57 -3.56 10.15
N ARG A 219 -2.94 -3.73 8.98
CA ARG A 219 -3.51 -3.28 7.70
C ARG A 219 -4.92 -3.80 7.47
N GLN A 220 -5.18 -5.06 7.78
CA GLN A 220 -6.51 -5.66 7.70
C GLN A 220 -7.49 -5.00 8.68
N GLY A 221 -7.03 -4.66 9.90
CA GLY A 221 -7.81 -3.91 10.88
C GLY A 221 -8.23 -2.53 10.36
N VAL A 222 -7.31 -1.79 9.76
CA VAL A 222 -7.62 -0.49 9.11
C VAL A 222 -8.68 -0.67 8.01
N TRP A 223 -8.52 -1.66 7.13
CA TRP A 223 -9.47 -1.94 6.07
C TRP A 223 -10.86 -2.29 6.61
N LYS A 224 -10.94 -3.14 7.63
CA LYS A 224 -12.21 -3.53 8.26
C LYS A 224 -12.91 -2.32 8.88
N ASN A 225 -12.16 -1.52 9.65
CA ASN A 225 -12.71 -0.32 10.29
C ASN A 225 -13.19 0.70 9.25
N LEU A 226 -12.36 0.99 8.25
CA LEU A 226 -12.72 1.91 7.16
C LEU A 226 -14.02 1.47 6.46
N LYS A 227 -14.16 0.19 6.15
CA LYS A 227 -15.37 -0.35 5.50
C LYS A 227 -16.62 -0.14 6.35
N ILE A 228 -16.51 -0.33 7.66
CA ILE A 228 -17.62 -0.10 8.62
C ILE A 228 -17.98 1.38 8.66
N ILE A 229 -16.98 2.27 8.75
CA ILE A 229 -17.19 3.73 8.83
C ILE A 229 -17.81 4.25 7.52
N VAL A 230 -17.33 3.83 6.36
CA VAL A 230 -17.88 4.17 5.04
C VAL A 230 -19.36 3.82 4.94
N LYS A 231 -19.72 2.60 5.38
CA LYS A 231 -21.12 2.16 5.40
C LYS A 231 -21.98 3.04 6.32
N LYS A 232 -21.50 3.34 7.52
CA LYS A 232 -22.19 4.21 8.50
C LYS A 232 -22.32 5.65 8.00
N ALA A 233 -21.33 6.16 7.28
CA ALA A 233 -21.34 7.50 6.68
C ALA A 233 -22.27 7.61 5.45
N GLY A 234 -22.90 6.53 5.01
CA GLY A 234 -23.78 6.51 3.84
C GLY A 234 -23.05 6.83 2.52
N ILE A 235 -21.77 6.49 2.41
CA ILE A 235 -20.98 6.70 1.19
C ILE A 235 -21.16 5.48 0.29
N VAL A 236 -21.75 5.68 -0.90
CA VAL A 236 -22.03 4.60 -1.86
C VAL A 236 -20.76 4.15 -2.60
N LYS A 237 -19.77 5.05 -2.76
CA LYS A 237 -18.52 4.73 -3.42
C LYS A 237 -17.74 3.69 -2.62
N GLU A 238 -17.04 2.80 -3.33
CA GLU A 238 -16.07 1.91 -2.70
C GLU A 238 -14.86 2.73 -2.23
N VAL A 239 -14.66 2.79 -0.91
CA VAL A 239 -13.57 3.55 -0.30
C VAL A 239 -12.54 2.60 0.28
N THR A 240 -11.30 2.84 -0.07
CA THR A 240 -10.12 2.10 0.40
C THR A 240 -9.10 3.08 0.98
N PRO A 241 -8.08 2.62 1.71
CA PRO A 241 -6.97 3.48 2.10
C PRO A 241 -6.31 4.19 0.90
N HIS A 242 -6.23 3.50 -0.25
CA HIS A 242 -5.73 4.11 -1.48
C HIS A 242 -6.66 5.20 -2.02
N THR A 243 -7.97 5.05 -1.86
CA THR A 243 -8.95 6.07 -2.24
C THR A 243 -8.74 7.36 -1.45
N LEU A 244 -8.54 7.28 -0.11
CA LEU A 244 -8.23 8.45 0.73
C LEU A 244 -6.93 9.13 0.33
N ARG A 245 -5.86 8.36 0.13
CA ARG A 245 -4.58 8.88 -0.35
C ARG A 245 -4.71 9.53 -1.73
N HIS A 246 -5.49 8.96 -2.63
CA HIS A 246 -5.72 9.53 -3.94
C HIS A 246 -6.55 10.80 -3.86
N SER A 247 -7.57 10.85 -2.99
CA SER A 247 -8.35 12.07 -2.72
C SER A 247 -7.48 13.19 -2.14
N PHE A 248 -6.58 12.88 -1.20
CA PHE A 248 -5.58 13.82 -0.71
C PHE A 248 -4.76 14.45 -1.86
N ALA A 249 -4.19 13.62 -2.73
CA ALA A 249 -3.39 14.09 -3.85
C ALA A 249 -4.20 14.96 -4.81
N THR A 250 -5.40 14.50 -5.17
CA THR A 250 -6.27 15.18 -6.11
C THR A 250 -6.73 16.53 -5.58
N HIS A 251 -7.14 16.60 -4.31
CA HIS A 251 -7.58 17.87 -3.71
C HIS A 251 -6.46 18.90 -3.61
N LEU A 252 -5.23 18.47 -3.30
CA LEU A 252 -4.08 19.38 -3.34
C LEU A 252 -3.85 19.95 -4.75
N LEU A 253 -3.90 19.10 -5.77
CA LEU A 253 -3.72 19.50 -7.18
C LEU A 253 -4.86 20.40 -7.67
N GLU A 254 -6.11 20.08 -7.35
CA GLU A 254 -7.28 20.89 -7.68
C GLU A 254 -7.25 22.27 -7.03
N ASN A 255 -6.67 22.35 -5.83
CA ASN A 255 -6.46 23.63 -5.14
C ASN A 255 -5.23 24.40 -5.64
N GLY A 256 -4.46 23.86 -6.60
CA GLY A 256 -3.35 24.55 -7.26
C GLY A 256 -1.95 24.16 -6.76
N ALA A 257 -1.82 23.12 -5.96
CA ALA A 257 -0.50 22.64 -5.55
C ALA A 257 0.31 22.09 -6.73
N ASP A 258 1.61 22.34 -6.74
CA ASP A 258 2.53 21.81 -7.75
C ASP A 258 2.60 20.28 -7.69
N LEU A 259 2.53 19.63 -8.86
CA LEU A 259 2.53 18.17 -8.97
C LEU A 259 3.79 17.54 -8.36
N ARG A 260 4.96 18.16 -8.50
CA ARG A 260 6.22 17.63 -7.95
C ARG A 260 6.19 17.64 -6.43
N VAL A 261 5.66 18.70 -5.83
CA VAL A 261 5.52 18.79 -4.37
C VAL A 261 4.55 17.73 -3.85
N VAL A 262 3.43 17.50 -4.55
CA VAL A 262 2.49 16.42 -4.20
C VAL A 262 3.15 15.03 -4.33
N GLN A 263 3.96 14.80 -5.36
CA GLN A 263 4.71 13.56 -5.53
C GLN A 263 5.74 13.36 -4.41
N GLU A 264 6.43 14.41 -3.98
CA GLU A 264 7.37 14.39 -2.84
C GLU A 264 6.63 14.05 -1.54
N LEU A 265 5.51 14.72 -1.24
CA LEU A 265 4.66 14.41 -0.09
C LEU A 265 4.21 12.95 -0.07
N LEU A 266 3.91 12.39 -1.22
CA LEU A 266 3.51 11.00 -1.36
C LEU A 266 4.69 10.01 -1.33
N GLY A 267 5.92 10.44 -1.49
CA GLY A 267 7.11 9.57 -1.55
C GLY A 267 7.09 8.65 -2.76
N HIS A 268 6.93 9.24 -3.96
CA HIS A 268 7.10 8.56 -5.23
C HIS A 268 8.59 8.44 -5.53
N SER A 269 9.09 7.20 -5.71
CA SER A 269 10.52 6.87 -5.82
C SER A 269 11.16 7.17 -7.17
N ASP A 270 10.40 7.54 -8.19
CA ASP A 270 10.89 7.74 -9.56
C ASP A 270 11.52 9.13 -9.83
N ILE A 271 11.53 10.00 -8.84
CA ILE A 271 12.31 11.23 -8.94
C ILE A 271 13.69 10.93 -8.34
N SER A 272 14.62 10.61 -9.23
CA SER A 272 16.03 10.39 -8.93
C SER A 272 16.68 11.68 -8.41
N THR A 273 16.46 11.98 -7.15
CA THR A 273 17.36 12.88 -6.42
C THR A 273 17.29 12.49 -4.96
N THR A 274 18.39 11.93 -4.49
CA THR A 274 18.80 12.00 -3.10
C THR A 274 19.11 13.46 -2.81
N GLN A 275 18.13 14.34 -2.95
CA GLN A 275 18.25 15.68 -2.43
C GLN A 275 18.08 15.56 -0.93
N ILE A 276 19.18 15.79 -0.25
CA ILE A 276 19.24 16.08 1.17
C ILE A 276 18.03 16.96 1.47
N TYR A 277 17.11 16.51 2.34
CA TYR A 277 15.98 17.30 2.80
C TYR A 277 16.51 18.53 3.52
N THR A 278 16.80 19.59 2.77
CA THR A 278 17.28 20.86 3.31
C THR A 278 16.15 21.55 4.03
N HIS A 279 16.48 22.43 4.95
CA HIS A 279 15.50 23.26 5.68
C HIS A 279 14.56 24.01 4.73
N ILE A 280 15.05 24.42 3.57
CA ILE A 280 14.30 25.10 2.50
C ILE A 280 13.21 24.20 1.91
N THR A 281 13.50 22.91 1.65
CA THR A 281 12.53 21.95 1.12
C THR A 281 11.39 21.70 2.11
N LYS A 282 11.70 21.61 3.42
CA LYS A 282 10.69 21.43 4.48
C LYS A 282 9.75 22.64 4.58
N GLN A 283 10.30 23.84 4.55
CA GLN A 283 9.51 25.08 4.58
C GLN A 283 8.59 25.18 3.36
N ARG A 284 9.09 24.84 2.17
CA ARG A 284 8.29 24.83 0.94
C ARG A 284 7.13 23.82 1.02
N MET A 285 7.38 22.60 1.48
CA MET A 285 6.32 21.59 1.65
C MET A 285 5.27 22.05 2.67
N SER A 286 5.69 22.61 3.80
CA SER A 286 4.78 23.12 4.81
C SER A 286 3.94 24.29 4.29
N SER A 287 4.54 25.21 3.53
CA SER A 287 3.82 26.33 2.90
C SER A 287 2.79 25.84 1.89
N VAL A 288 3.17 24.95 0.98
CA VAL A 288 2.24 24.36 0.00
C VAL A 288 1.11 23.61 0.71
N TYR A 289 1.42 22.84 1.75
CA TYR A 289 0.41 22.15 2.53
C TYR A 289 -0.60 23.13 3.15
N LYS A 290 -0.12 24.16 3.87
CA LYS A 290 -0.97 25.17 4.52
C LYS A 290 -1.83 25.94 3.52
N THR A 291 -1.33 26.20 2.33
CA THR A 291 -2.05 26.98 1.31
C THR A 291 -3.11 26.14 0.59
N TYR A 292 -2.86 24.87 0.33
CA TYR A 292 -3.65 24.08 -0.61
C TYR A 292 -4.39 22.88 0.01
N HIS A 293 -4.06 22.47 1.23
CA HIS A 293 -4.75 21.35 1.86
C HIS A 293 -6.08 21.80 2.49
N PRO A 294 -7.22 21.14 2.19
CA PRO A 294 -8.55 21.56 2.68
C PRO A 294 -8.71 21.55 4.22
N ARG A 295 -7.82 20.86 4.93
CA ARG A 295 -7.82 20.71 6.39
C ARG A 295 -6.44 21.03 6.98
N ALA A 296 -5.76 22.03 6.44
CA ALA A 296 -4.47 22.51 6.95
C ALA A 296 -4.56 23.04 8.37
#